data_8ad833cc11642cbc6b83b64433ecfbef
#
_entry.id   8ad833cc11642cbc6b83b64433ecfbef
#
_cell.length_a   1.000
_cell.length_b   1.000
_cell.length_c   1.000
_cell.angle_alpha   90.00
_cell.angle_beta   90.00
_cell.angle_gamma   90.00
#
_symmetry.space_group_name_H-M   'P 1'
#
loop_
_entity.id
_entity.type
_entity.pdbx_description
1 polymer ?
#
loop_
_entity_poly.entity_id
_entity_poly.type
_entity_poly.pdbx_seq_one_letter_code
_entity_poly.pdbx_strand_id
1 'polypeptide(L)'
;MERIKTIVEALDDKRAKNIDVLDISKLTSLGDYFIICSCGSDTQVRACVDNVEEKMDELEITCVHKEGYTNGTWVLMDYGDIIVHIMHEEPRLFYALEKLWDDAVKIVVDTTDEV
;
A
#
# COMPACT_ATOMS: atom_id res chain seq x y z
N MET A 1 6.89 -5.02 11.85
CA MET A 1 5.88 -3.95 11.95
C MET A 1 6.39 -2.57 11.57
N GLU A 2 7.67 -2.32 11.75
CA GLU A 2 8.22 -1.02 11.38
C GLU A 2 8.06 -0.73 9.90
N ARG A 3 8.28 -1.71 9.05
CA ARG A 3 8.14 -1.52 7.60
C ARG A 3 6.71 -1.18 7.22
N ILE A 4 5.75 -1.85 7.83
CA ILE A 4 4.33 -1.59 7.57
C ILE A 4 3.99 -0.17 8.01
N LYS A 5 4.42 0.21 9.20
CA LYS A 5 4.15 1.55 9.72
C LYS A 5 4.77 2.61 8.83
N THR A 6 6.00 2.39 8.37
CA THR A 6 6.67 3.32 7.48
C THR A 6 5.89 3.53 6.20
N ILE A 7 5.41 2.43 5.59
CA ILE A 7 4.65 2.52 4.36
C ILE A 7 3.33 3.25 4.59
N VAL A 8 2.62 2.90 5.66
CA VAL A 8 1.33 3.52 5.96
C VAL A 8 1.50 5.03 6.20
N GLU A 9 2.52 5.41 6.96
CA GLU A 9 2.80 6.82 7.20
C GLU A 9 3.16 7.57 5.92
N ALA A 10 3.93 6.92 5.04
CA ALA A 10 4.30 7.53 3.77
C ALA A 10 3.08 7.79 2.90
N LEU A 11 2.12 6.85 2.91
CA LEU A 11 0.88 7.02 2.17
C LEU A 11 0.02 8.12 2.78
N ASP A 12 -0.07 8.15 4.10
CA ASP A 12 -0.86 9.14 4.81
C ASP A 12 -0.30 10.54 4.60
N ASP A 13 1.02 10.68 4.53
CA ASP A 13 1.66 11.96 4.27
C ASP A 13 1.20 12.58 2.96
N LYS A 14 0.87 11.76 1.99
CA LYS A 14 0.40 12.21 0.67
C LYS A 14 -1.12 12.14 0.56
N ARG A 15 -1.80 12.00 1.69
CA ARG A 15 -3.25 12.09 1.80
C ARG A 15 -3.99 10.95 1.10
N ALA A 16 -3.36 9.80 0.98
CA ALA A 16 -4.03 8.61 0.49
C ALA A 16 -5.19 8.28 1.42
N LYS A 17 -6.27 7.76 0.85
CA LYS A 17 -7.49 7.45 1.60
C LYS A 17 -7.68 5.95 1.70
N ASN A 18 -8.44 5.53 2.71
CA ASN A 18 -8.84 4.14 2.88
C ASN A 18 -7.64 3.21 2.88
N ILE A 19 -6.65 3.55 3.72
CA ILE A 19 -5.45 2.74 3.84
C ILE A 19 -5.77 1.53 4.69
N ASP A 20 -5.73 0.35 4.07
CA ASP A 20 -6.00 -0.91 4.75
C ASP A 20 -4.76 -1.79 4.72
N VAL A 21 -4.47 -2.43 5.85
CA VAL A 21 -3.39 -3.40 5.98
C VAL A 21 -4.04 -4.75 6.25
N LEU A 22 -3.76 -5.71 5.38
CA LEU A 22 -4.37 -7.04 5.46
C LEU A 22 -3.27 -8.09 5.65
N ASP A 23 -3.45 -8.95 6.65
CA ASP A 23 -2.58 -10.11 6.82
C ASP A 23 -3.13 -11.22 5.94
N ILE A 24 -2.40 -11.57 4.89
CA ILE A 24 -2.81 -12.59 3.93
C ILE A 24 -1.93 -13.83 4.01
N SER A 25 -1.10 -13.93 5.03
CA SER A 25 -0.10 -14.99 5.12
C SER A 25 -0.73 -16.38 5.12
N LYS A 26 -1.96 -16.51 5.61
CA LYS A 26 -2.63 -17.80 5.66
C LYS A 26 -3.49 -18.07 4.42
N LEU A 27 -3.62 -17.10 3.53
CA LEU A 27 -4.48 -17.21 2.35
C LEU A 27 -3.71 -17.47 1.08
N THR A 28 -2.44 -17.07 1.05
CA THR A 28 -1.64 -17.17 -0.17
C THR A 28 -0.17 -17.19 0.18
N SER A 29 0.65 -17.67 -0.77
CA SER A 29 2.10 -17.61 -0.65
C SER A 29 2.69 -16.41 -1.37
N LEU A 30 1.85 -15.51 -1.92
CA LEU A 30 2.34 -14.34 -2.65
C LEU A 30 2.98 -13.30 -1.76
N GLY A 31 2.66 -13.31 -0.47
CA GLY A 31 3.24 -12.37 0.48
C GLY A 31 2.56 -12.56 1.80
N ASP A 32 3.01 -11.83 2.80
CA ASP A 32 2.42 -11.90 4.13
C ASP A 32 1.39 -10.81 4.34
N TYR A 33 1.59 -9.66 3.70
CA TYR A 33 0.71 -8.49 3.91
C TYR A 33 0.40 -7.80 2.61
N PHE A 34 -0.85 -7.35 2.48
CA PHE A 34 -1.26 -6.37 1.48
C PHE A 34 -1.49 -5.04 2.18
N ILE A 35 -1.01 -3.97 1.56
CA ILE A 35 -1.36 -2.61 1.99
C ILE A 35 -2.05 -1.98 0.79
N ILE A 36 -3.29 -1.53 0.97
CA ILE A 36 -4.12 -1.02 -0.11
C ILE A 36 -4.58 0.38 0.25
N CYS A 37 -4.51 1.30 -0.70
CA CYS A 37 -5.04 2.64 -0.47
C CYS A 37 -5.64 3.19 -1.76
N SER A 38 -6.37 4.30 -1.61
CA SER A 38 -7.05 4.98 -2.71
C SER A 38 -6.54 6.39 -2.86
N CYS A 39 -6.47 6.86 -4.11
CA CYS A 39 -6.08 8.24 -4.42
C CYS A 39 -7.06 8.82 -5.40
N GLY A 40 -7.16 10.16 -5.41
CA GLY A 40 -8.11 10.87 -6.25
C GLY A 40 -7.59 11.19 -7.65
N SER A 41 -6.31 11.01 -7.90
CA SER A 41 -5.72 11.32 -9.21
C SER A 41 -4.49 10.47 -9.44
N ASP A 42 -4.10 10.34 -10.71
CA ASP A 42 -2.87 9.63 -11.06
C ASP A 42 -1.63 10.35 -10.52
N THR A 43 -1.69 11.67 -10.45
CA THR A 43 -0.59 12.44 -9.86
C THR A 43 -0.42 12.10 -8.39
N GLN A 44 -1.53 11.97 -7.67
CA GLN A 44 -1.47 11.59 -6.27
C GLN A 44 -0.97 10.16 -6.10
N VAL A 45 -1.39 9.26 -6.98
CA VAL A 45 -0.90 7.88 -6.95
C VAL A 45 0.61 7.87 -7.05
N ARG A 46 1.17 8.59 -8.02
CA ARG A 46 2.61 8.62 -8.21
C ARG A 46 3.32 9.28 -7.05
N ALA A 47 2.72 10.33 -6.47
CA ALA A 47 3.31 10.97 -5.30
C ALA A 47 3.39 10.01 -4.11
N CYS A 48 2.36 9.19 -3.93
CA CYS A 48 2.37 8.17 -2.88
C CYS A 48 3.46 7.14 -3.13
N VAL A 49 3.58 6.68 -4.38
CA VAL A 49 4.61 5.70 -4.74
C VAL A 49 5.99 6.25 -4.44
N ASP A 50 6.24 7.49 -4.87
CA ASP A 50 7.55 8.10 -4.68
C ASP A 50 7.87 8.26 -3.20
N ASN A 51 6.88 8.63 -2.40
CA ASN A 51 7.11 8.81 -0.97
C ASN A 51 7.37 7.49 -0.26
N VAL A 52 6.65 6.44 -0.65
CA VAL A 52 6.91 5.11 -0.09
C VAL A 52 8.33 4.67 -0.42
N GLU A 53 8.73 4.83 -1.68
CA GLU A 53 10.10 4.47 -2.08
C GLU A 53 11.13 5.25 -1.28
N GLU A 54 10.93 6.55 -1.13
CA GLU A 54 11.90 7.37 -0.41
C GLU A 54 12.03 6.94 1.04
N LYS A 55 10.91 6.69 1.72
CA LYS A 55 10.94 6.32 3.12
C LYS A 55 11.50 4.93 3.33
N MET A 56 11.21 4.01 2.43
CA MET A 56 11.75 2.65 2.53
C MET A 56 13.24 2.65 2.20
N ASP A 57 13.69 3.51 1.28
CA ASP A 57 15.11 3.65 0.98
C ASP A 57 15.88 4.15 2.22
N GLU A 58 15.27 5.01 3.02
CA GLU A 58 15.90 5.47 4.25
C GLU A 58 16.13 4.31 5.23
N LEU A 59 15.33 3.26 5.12
CA LEU A 59 15.51 2.05 5.91
C LEU A 59 16.38 1.02 5.19
N GLU A 60 16.94 1.39 4.04
CA GLU A 60 17.75 0.52 3.19
C GLU A 60 16.98 -0.68 2.70
N ILE A 61 15.67 -0.49 2.45
CA ILE A 61 14.80 -1.54 1.91
C ILE A 61 14.43 -1.16 0.49
N THR A 62 14.83 -1.99 -0.46
CA THR A 62 14.64 -1.73 -1.88
C THR A 62 13.37 -2.39 -2.39
N CYS A 63 12.61 -1.67 -3.22
CA CYS A 63 11.45 -2.25 -3.89
C CYS A 63 11.94 -3.28 -4.91
N VAL A 64 11.44 -4.51 -4.77
CA VAL A 64 11.87 -5.61 -5.64
C VAL A 64 11.30 -5.42 -7.05
N HIS A 65 10.06 -4.97 -7.13
CA HIS A 65 9.37 -4.86 -8.41
C HIS A 65 8.27 -3.82 -8.28
N LYS A 66 8.12 -3.00 -9.32
CA LYS A 66 7.10 -1.95 -9.35
C LYS A 66 6.44 -1.96 -10.71
N GLU A 67 5.10 -1.98 -10.74
CA GLU A 67 4.32 -1.99 -11.98
C GLU A 67 3.26 -0.89 -11.95
N GLY A 68 2.96 -0.35 -13.12
CA GLY A 68 1.83 0.56 -13.30
C GLY A 68 2.13 2.02 -13.04
N TYR A 69 3.37 2.37 -12.74
CA TYR A 69 3.71 3.74 -12.36
C TYR A 69 3.36 4.75 -13.45
N THR A 70 3.67 4.44 -14.69
CA THR A 70 3.46 5.38 -15.79
C THR A 70 1.98 5.69 -15.98
N ASN A 71 1.14 4.66 -15.93
CA ASN A 71 -0.30 4.83 -16.06
C ASN A 71 -0.89 5.55 -14.86
N GLY A 72 -0.43 5.20 -13.64
CA GLY A 72 -0.88 5.88 -12.42
C GLY A 72 -2.28 5.51 -11.98
N THR A 73 -2.89 4.47 -12.57
CA THR A 73 -4.22 4.02 -12.18
C THR A 73 -4.16 3.01 -11.04
N TRP A 74 -3.19 2.13 -11.12
CA TRP A 74 -3.01 1.07 -10.13
C TRP A 74 -1.53 0.72 -10.13
N VAL A 75 -0.82 1.11 -9.07
CA VAL A 75 0.60 0.81 -8.93
C VAL A 75 0.77 -0.28 -7.88
N LEU A 76 1.50 -1.30 -8.26
CA LEU A 76 1.86 -2.38 -7.35
C LEU A 76 3.33 -2.24 -7.01
N MET A 77 3.64 -2.25 -5.71
CA MET A 77 5.02 -2.21 -5.22
C MET A 77 5.29 -3.46 -4.41
N ASP A 78 6.25 -4.25 -4.87
CA ASP A 78 6.58 -5.53 -4.24
C ASP A 78 7.82 -5.36 -3.36
N TYR A 79 7.64 -5.53 -2.07
CA TYR A 79 8.73 -5.51 -1.10
C TYR A 79 9.01 -6.90 -0.52
N GLY A 80 8.62 -7.94 -1.25
CA GLY A 80 8.84 -9.31 -0.83
C GLY A 80 7.66 -9.85 -0.04
N ASP A 81 7.69 -9.65 1.27
CA ASP A 81 6.59 -10.10 2.13
C ASP A 81 5.44 -9.08 2.20
N ILE A 82 5.66 -7.86 1.73
CA ILE A 82 4.65 -6.81 1.73
C ILE A 82 4.41 -6.36 0.30
N ILE A 83 3.15 -6.42 -0.14
CA ILE A 83 2.74 -5.93 -1.46
C ILE A 83 1.87 -4.69 -1.24
N VAL A 84 2.27 -3.56 -1.81
CA VAL A 84 1.54 -2.31 -1.67
C VAL A 84 0.74 -2.07 -2.95
N HIS A 85 -0.55 -1.81 -2.79
CA HIS A 85 -1.45 -1.47 -3.90
C HIS A 85 -1.89 -0.03 -3.72
N ILE A 86 -1.42 0.84 -4.60
CA ILE A 86 -1.80 2.26 -4.58
C ILE A 86 -2.68 2.48 -5.81
N MET A 87 -3.96 2.76 -5.59
CA MET A 87 -4.95 2.73 -6.64
C MET A 87 -5.74 4.01 -6.72
N HIS A 88 -6.09 4.38 -7.94
CA HIS A 88 -7.13 5.37 -8.15
C HIS A 88 -8.44 4.83 -7.54
N GLU A 89 -9.31 5.72 -7.10
CA GLU A 89 -10.55 5.32 -6.44
C GLU A 89 -11.42 4.40 -7.30
N GLU A 90 -11.52 4.70 -8.59
CA GLU A 90 -12.40 3.93 -9.47
C GLU A 90 -12.01 2.47 -9.60
N PRO A 91 -10.75 2.13 -9.93
CA PRO A 91 -10.36 0.72 -10.00
C PRO A 91 -10.59 -0.02 -8.70
N ARG A 92 -10.33 0.64 -7.56
CA ARG A 92 -10.51 0.00 -6.27
C ARG A 92 -11.97 -0.36 -6.03
N LEU A 93 -12.88 0.57 -6.34
CA LEU A 93 -14.31 0.30 -6.20
C LEU A 93 -14.76 -0.79 -7.15
N PHE A 94 -14.27 -0.76 -8.38
CA PHE A 94 -14.68 -1.70 -9.41
C PHE A 94 -14.23 -3.12 -9.08
N TYR A 95 -12.98 -3.28 -8.69
CA TYR A 95 -12.44 -4.62 -8.40
C TYR A 95 -12.72 -5.09 -6.99
N ALA A 96 -12.98 -4.16 -6.07
CA ALA A 96 -13.28 -4.48 -4.68
C ALA A 96 -12.26 -5.45 -4.10
N LEU A 97 -10.99 -5.08 -4.17
CA LEU A 97 -9.90 -5.98 -3.76
C LEU A 97 -10.08 -6.52 -2.36
N GLU A 98 -10.61 -5.69 -1.45
CA GLU A 98 -10.81 -6.13 -0.07
C GLU A 98 -11.73 -7.34 0.02
N LYS A 99 -12.67 -7.48 -0.91
CA LYS A 99 -13.60 -8.60 -0.90
C LYS A 99 -12.94 -9.90 -1.32
N LEU A 100 -11.89 -9.82 -2.10
CA LEU A 100 -11.13 -11.01 -2.48
C LEU A 100 -10.43 -11.62 -1.28
N TRP A 101 -10.24 -10.82 -0.23
CA TRP A 101 -9.51 -11.24 0.96
C TRP A 101 -10.34 -11.03 2.21
N ASP A 102 -11.67 -11.35 2.12
CA ASP A 102 -12.58 -11.16 3.24
C ASP A 102 -12.11 -11.91 4.49
N ASP A 103 -11.42 -13.03 4.31
CA ASP A 103 -10.94 -13.82 5.44
C ASP A 103 -9.62 -13.30 5.99
N ALA A 104 -9.04 -12.29 5.36
CA ALA A 104 -7.78 -11.73 5.84
C ALA A 104 -8.02 -10.93 7.13
N VAL A 105 -7.02 -10.96 8.00
CA VAL A 105 -7.07 -10.20 9.23
C VAL A 105 -6.64 -8.77 8.94
N LYS A 106 -7.48 -7.82 9.28
CA LYS A 106 -7.13 -6.41 9.16
C LYS A 106 -6.26 -5.99 10.33
N ILE A 107 -5.19 -5.28 10.03
CA ILE A 107 -4.26 -4.80 11.04
C ILE A 107 -4.44 -3.31 11.19
N VAL A 108 -4.63 -2.88 12.42
CA VAL A 108 -4.75 -1.45 12.73
C VAL A 108 -3.36 -0.91 12.99
N VAL A 109 -2.99 0.11 12.21
CA VAL A 109 -1.70 0.78 12.36
C VAL A 109 -1.97 2.19 12.83
N ASP A 110 -1.44 2.53 14.00
CA ASP A 110 -1.64 3.85 14.58
C ASP A 110 -0.54 4.78 14.07
N THR A 111 -0.95 5.74 13.23
CA THR A 111 -0.03 6.73 12.67
C THR A 111 -0.20 8.09 13.34
N THR A 112 -1.09 8.18 14.33
CA THR A 112 -1.35 9.43 15.00
C THR A 112 -0.97 9.38 16.47
N ASP A 113 -0.11 8.47 16.82
CA ASP A 113 0.31 8.24 18.19
C ASP A 113 1.07 9.42 18.76
N GLU A 114 1.54 10.30 17.93
CA GLU A 114 2.25 11.50 18.35
C GLU A 114 1.34 12.46 19.08
N VAL A 115 0.06 12.29 18.94
CA VAL A 115 -0.91 13.18 19.56
C VAL A 115 -1.06 12.92 21.06
#